data_f375187640a559ec5a1f69a709d9be47
#
_entry.id   f375187640a559ec5a1f69a709d9be47
#
_cell.length_a   1.000
_cell.length_b   1.000
_cell.length_c   1.000
_cell.angle_alpha   90.00
_cell.angle_beta   90.00
_cell.angle_gamma   90.00
#
_symmetry.space_group_name_H-M   'P 1'
#
loop_
_entity.id
_entity.type
_entity.pdbx_description
1 polymer ?
#
loop_
_entity_poly.entity_id
_entity_poly.type
_entity_poly.pdbx_seq_one_letter_code
_entity_poly.pdbx_strand_id
1 'polypeptide(L)'
;KNYGLLTSKPVIYVANMSDEEIGDPDSNAYYQKVKAFAANEGSECIAICAKMEEELSSLDKEEKIAFMQDLGIAQSGLDKIIRAAYHLLGLRTFFTVGEPECRAWTFHEGMKAPQCAGVIHTDFEKGFIRAEIYSYEDLMEYRTEQSVKEHGKMRLEGKEYLMKDGDVVFFRFNV
;
A
#
# COMPACT_ATOMS: atom_id res chain seq x y z
N LYS A 1 -1.85 -11.86 -23.92
CA LYS A 1 -1.00 -11.16 -22.91
C LYS A 1 0.52 -11.37 -23.10
N ASN A 2 0.96 -12.27 -23.99
CA ASN A 2 2.38 -12.64 -24.12
C ASN A 2 3.24 -11.68 -24.96
N TYR A 3 2.66 -10.70 -25.62
CA TYR A 3 3.39 -9.79 -26.51
C TYR A 3 3.89 -8.50 -25.84
N GLY A 4 3.58 -8.28 -24.56
CA GLY A 4 4.05 -7.09 -23.80
C GLY A 4 3.60 -5.75 -24.39
N LEU A 5 2.50 -5.74 -25.15
CA LEU A 5 1.99 -4.51 -25.78
C LEU A 5 1.63 -3.46 -24.71
N LEU A 6 1.95 -2.22 -24.99
CA LEU A 6 1.64 -1.09 -24.11
C LEU A 6 0.14 -0.99 -23.84
N THR A 7 -0.69 -1.18 -24.86
CA THR A 7 -2.16 -1.16 -24.77
C THR A 7 -2.77 -2.32 -23.97
N SER A 8 -1.99 -3.34 -23.60
CA SER A 8 -2.44 -4.43 -22.74
C SER A 8 -2.15 -4.22 -21.26
N LYS A 9 -1.46 -3.14 -20.93
CA LYS A 9 -1.11 -2.79 -19.55
C LYS A 9 -2.25 -1.97 -18.93
N PRO A 10 -2.51 -2.17 -17.62
CA PRO A 10 -3.44 -1.30 -16.89
C PRO A 10 -2.89 0.13 -16.82
N VAL A 11 -3.77 1.11 -16.77
CA VAL A 11 -3.44 2.54 -16.86
C VAL A 11 -4.02 3.29 -15.67
N ILE A 12 -3.28 4.26 -15.16
CA ILE A 12 -3.75 5.31 -14.26
C ILE A 12 -3.62 6.64 -14.99
N TYR A 13 -4.68 7.43 -15.00
CA TYR A 13 -4.65 8.79 -15.52
C TYR A 13 -4.25 9.77 -14.43
N VAL A 14 -3.22 10.54 -14.67
CA VAL A 14 -2.73 11.56 -13.73
C VAL A 14 -2.97 12.93 -14.33
N ALA A 15 -3.94 13.66 -13.80
CA ALA A 15 -4.28 15.01 -14.23
C ALA A 15 -3.42 16.02 -13.46
N ASN A 16 -2.45 16.64 -14.13
CA ASN A 16 -1.65 17.70 -13.53
C ASN A 16 -2.42 19.02 -13.58
N MET A 17 -2.68 19.59 -12.43
CA MET A 17 -3.46 20.82 -12.24
C MET A 17 -2.61 21.93 -11.62
N SER A 18 -3.11 23.16 -11.69
CA SER A 18 -2.49 24.30 -10.98
C SER A 18 -2.70 24.21 -9.48
N ASP A 19 -1.90 24.96 -8.74
CA ASP A 19 -2.01 25.12 -7.29
C ASP A 19 -3.35 25.75 -6.87
N GLU A 20 -3.95 26.60 -7.70
CA GLU A 20 -5.26 27.22 -7.45
C GLU A 20 -6.42 26.21 -7.61
N GLU A 21 -6.28 25.24 -8.52
CA GLU A 21 -7.36 24.31 -8.88
C GLU A 21 -7.32 22.98 -8.09
N ILE A 22 -6.17 22.62 -7.53
CA ILE A 22 -6.00 21.31 -6.87
C ILE A 22 -6.84 21.17 -5.59
N GLY A 23 -7.25 22.30 -4.98
CA GLY A 23 -8.13 22.31 -3.81
C GLY A 23 -9.54 21.79 -4.10
N ASP A 24 -10.04 21.99 -5.32
CA ASP A 24 -11.34 21.48 -5.80
C ASP A 24 -11.22 21.01 -7.26
N PRO A 25 -10.60 19.85 -7.51
CA PRO A 25 -10.39 19.33 -8.85
C PRO A 25 -11.70 19.13 -9.63
N ASP A 26 -12.77 18.79 -8.92
CA ASP A 26 -14.06 18.48 -9.53
C ASP A 26 -14.76 19.72 -10.11
N SER A 27 -14.34 20.93 -9.76
CA SER A 27 -14.81 22.16 -10.42
C SER A 27 -14.22 22.37 -11.83
N ASN A 28 -13.10 21.70 -12.16
CA ASN A 28 -12.43 21.84 -13.45
C ASN A 28 -13.09 20.95 -14.52
N ALA A 29 -13.62 21.60 -15.58
CA ALA A 29 -14.32 20.90 -16.66
C ALA A 29 -13.44 19.94 -17.46
N TYR A 30 -12.14 20.19 -17.57
CA TYR A 30 -11.21 19.29 -18.27
C TYR A 30 -10.91 18.07 -17.40
N TYR A 31 -10.69 18.25 -16.13
CA TYR A 31 -10.53 17.15 -15.18
C TYR A 31 -11.74 16.21 -15.20
N GLN A 32 -12.95 16.76 -15.17
CA GLN A 32 -14.19 15.98 -15.24
C GLN A 32 -14.28 15.14 -16.51
N LYS A 33 -13.86 15.66 -17.65
CA LYS A 33 -13.82 14.90 -18.91
C LYS A 33 -12.83 13.73 -18.86
N VAL A 34 -11.62 13.95 -18.32
CA VAL A 34 -10.61 12.89 -18.15
C VAL A 34 -11.09 11.84 -17.16
N LYS A 35 -11.67 12.26 -16.05
CA LYS A 35 -12.22 11.38 -14.99
C LYS A 35 -13.34 10.49 -15.57
N ALA A 36 -14.25 11.06 -16.34
CA ALA A 36 -15.32 10.30 -17.00
C ALA A 36 -14.77 9.32 -18.04
N PHE A 37 -13.76 9.73 -18.83
CA PHE A 37 -13.10 8.85 -19.78
C PHE A 37 -12.40 7.69 -19.10
N ALA A 38 -11.62 7.96 -18.07
CA ALA A 38 -10.94 6.94 -17.27
C ALA A 38 -11.94 5.92 -16.68
N ALA A 39 -13.04 6.41 -16.10
CA ALA A 39 -14.10 5.56 -15.55
C ALA A 39 -14.73 4.63 -16.61
N ASN A 40 -14.92 5.10 -17.84
CA ASN A 40 -15.44 4.28 -18.93
C ASN A 40 -14.48 3.14 -19.33
N GLU A 41 -13.19 3.32 -19.13
CA GLU A 41 -12.16 2.28 -19.37
C GLU A 41 -11.88 1.41 -18.13
N GLY A 42 -12.56 1.66 -17.01
CA GLY A 42 -12.29 0.98 -15.74
C GLY A 42 -10.95 1.37 -15.12
N SER A 43 -10.43 2.56 -15.46
CA SER A 43 -9.17 3.11 -14.97
C SER A 43 -9.42 4.19 -13.91
N GLU A 44 -8.43 4.40 -13.04
CA GLU A 44 -8.48 5.47 -12.03
C GLU A 44 -7.91 6.78 -12.60
N CYS A 45 -8.49 7.91 -12.19
CA CYS A 45 -8.00 9.25 -12.51
C CYS A 45 -7.66 10.00 -11.21
N ILE A 46 -6.43 10.48 -11.11
CA ILE A 46 -5.89 11.16 -9.94
C ILE A 46 -5.51 12.58 -10.33
N ALA A 47 -6.02 13.57 -9.58
CA ALA A 47 -5.57 14.95 -9.69
C ALA A 47 -4.34 15.18 -8.81
N ILE A 48 -3.32 15.83 -9.36
CA ILE A 48 -2.12 16.25 -8.65
C ILE A 48 -1.75 17.68 -9.05
N CYS A 49 -0.93 18.32 -8.23
CA CYS A 49 -0.18 19.53 -8.63
C CYS A 49 1.32 19.20 -8.54
N ALA A 50 1.95 18.99 -9.70
CA ALA A 50 3.37 18.60 -9.74
C ALA A 50 4.30 19.65 -9.12
N LYS A 51 3.97 20.94 -9.26
CA LYS A 51 4.70 22.04 -8.60
C LYS A 51 4.65 21.91 -7.07
N MET A 52 3.47 21.64 -6.52
CA MET A 52 3.30 21.44 -5.09
C MET A 52 4.04 20.18 -4.59
N GLU A 53 4.03 19.08 -5.37
CA GLU A 53 4.78 17.86 -5.01
C GLU A 53 6.29 18.13 -5.01
N GLU A 54 6.80 18.96 -5.92
CA GLU A 54 8.21 19.37 -5.93
C GLU A 54 8.55 20.18 -4.66
N GLU A 55 7.72 21.16 -4.29
CA GLU A 55 7.90 21.93 -3.07
C GLU A 55 7.88 21.04 -1.83
N LEU A 56 6.87 20.13 -1.72
CA LEU A 56 6.77 19.15 -0.63
C LEU A 56 7.96 18.20 -0.54
N SER A 57 8.60 17.87 -1.65
CA SER A 57 9.76 16.97 -1.67
C SER A 57 11.03 17.59 -1.07
N SER A 58 11.10 18.92 -1.03
CA SER A 58 12.22 19.68 -0.48
C SER A 58 12.11 19.94 1.02
N LEU A 59 10.94 19.72 1.61
CA LEU A 59 10.63 19.95 3.02
C LEU A 59 10.98 18.74 3.88
N ASP A 60 11.34 18.99 5.13
CA ASP A 60 11.43 17.92 6.11
C ASP A 60 10.03 17.41 6.51
N LYS A 61 10.00 16.34 7.32
CA LYS A 61 8.74 15.68 7.66
C LYS A 61 7.77 16.58 8.43
N GLU A 62 8.27 17.41 9.31
CA GLU A 62 7.46 18.29 10.16
C GLU A 62 6.92 19.47 9.34
N GLU A 63 7.78 20.07 8.53
CA GLU A 63 7.43 21.15 7.59
C GLU A 63 6.40 20.68 6.56
N LYS A 64 6.57 19.45 6.02
CA LYS A 64 5.62 18.86 5.09
C LYS A 64 4.22 18.71 5.72
N ILE A 65 4.15 18.23 6.96
CA ILE A 65 2.87 18.09 7.67
C ILE A 65 2.22 19.47 7.90
N ALA A 66 2.98 20.44 8.36
CA ALA A 66 2.47 21.80 8.58
C ALA A 66 1.96 22.43 7.27
N PHE A 67 2.75 22.34 6.20
CA PHE A 67 2.38 22.86 4.88
C PHE A 67 1.09 22.23 4.34
N MET A 68 0.96 20.91 4.45
CA MET A 68 -0.25 20.20 4.03
C MET A 68 -1.48 20.59 4.86
N GLN A 69 -1.30 20.78 6.17
CA GLN A 69 -2.38 21.25 7.07
C GLN A 69 -2.86 22.66 6.71
N ASP A 70 -1.95 23.59 6.44
CA ASP A 70 -2.26 24.96 6.04
C ASP A 70 -3.07 25.01 4.73
N LEU A 71 -2.81 24.08 3.82
CA LEU A 71 -3.54 23.94 2.56
C LEU A 71 -4.82 23.08 2.66
N GLY A 72 -5.11 22.52 3.83
CA GLY A 72 -6.25 21.60 4.01
C GLY A 72 -6.12 20.28 3.25
N ILE A 73 -4.89 19.86 2.90
CA ILE A 73 -4.59 18.66 2.14
C ILE A 73 -4.30 17.50 3.10
N ALA A 74 -5.14 16.48 3.11
CA ALA A 74 -4.97 15.32 3.97
C ALA A 74 -3.87 14.34 3.48
N GLN A 75 -3.58 14.34 2.18
CA GLN A 75 -2.64 13.39 1.56
C GLN A 75 -2.01 14.00 0.31
N SER A 76 -0.70 13.81 0.11
CA SER A 76 0.00 14.31 -1.08
C SER A 76 -0.49 13.60 -2.36
N GLY A 77 -0.33 14.24 -3.50
CA GLY A 77 -0.65 13.64 -4.80
C GLY A 77 0.21 12.43 -5.09
N LEU A 78 1.48 12.46 -4.70
CA LEU A 78 2.41 11.34 -4.85
C LEU A 78 1.94 10.12 -4.05
N ASP A 79 1.50 10.31 -2.79
CA ASP A 79 0.98 9.22 -1.96
C ASP A 79 -0.29 8.59 -2.60
N LYS A 80 -1.16 9.42 -3.19
CA LYS A 80 -2.35 8.93 -3.93
C LYS A 80 -1.95 8.07 -5.12
N ILE A 81 -0.95 8.50 -5.92
CA ILE A 81 -0.45 7.74 -7.07
C ILE A 81 0.16 6.41 -6.62
N ILE A 82 0.99 6.41 -5.56
CA ILE A 82 1.61 5.20 -5.03
C ILE A 82 0.53 4.19 -4.62
N ARG A 83 -0.47 4.61 -3.86
CA ARG A 83 -1.58 3.73 -3.42
C ARG A 83 -2.37 3.18 -4.60
N ALA A 84 -2.72 4.03 -5.57
CA ALA A 84 -3.42 3.60 -6.76
C ALA A 84 -2.61 2.61 -7.59
N ALA A 85 -1.30 2.83 -7.75
CA ALA A 85 -0.40 1.92 -8.44
C ALA A 85 -0.31 0.55 -7.72
N TYR A 86 -0.17 0.53 -6.40
CA TYR A 86 -0.20 -0.70 -5.61
C TYR A 86 -1.52 -1.46 -5.80
N HIS A 87 -2.65 -0.73 -5.71
CA HIS A 87 -3.97 -1.33 -5.91
C HIS A 87 -4.12 -1.90 -7.33
N LEU A 88 -3.74 -1.13 -8.35
CA LEU A 88 -3.82 -1.55 -9.76
C LEU A 88 -2.99 -2.79 -10.07
N LEU A 89 -1.83 -2.91 -9.43
CA LEU A 89 -0.92 -4.05 -9.58
C LEU A 89 -1.30 -5.24 -8.70
N GLY A 90 -2.34 -5.12 -7.87
CA GLY A 90 -2.73 -6.14 -6.90
C GLY A 90 -1.66 -6.37 -5.83
N LEU A 91 -0.88 -5.34 -5.49
CA LEU A 91 0.15 -5.42 -4.46
C LEU A 91 -0.44 -5.11 -3.09
N ARG A 92 0.02 -5.86 -2.09
CA ARG A 92 -0.32 -5.72 -0.68
C ARG A 92 0.96 -5.79 0.14
N THR A 93 0.86 -5.41 1.40
CA THR A 93 2.01 -5.36 2.31
C THR A 93 1.74 -6.20 3.56
N PHE A 94 2.71 -7.02 3.95
CA PHE A 94 2.76 -7.61 5.27
C PHE A 94 4.03 -7.17 6.01
N PHE A 95 4.03 -7.29 7.32
CA PHE A 95 5.14 -6.87 8.17
C PHE A 95 5.75 -8.04 8.90
N THR A 96 7.07 -7.99 9.08
CA THR A 96 7.78 -8.78 10.08
C THR A 96 8.29 -7.85 11.16
N VAL A 97 8.08 -8.23 12.42
CA VAL A 97 8.50 -7.47 13.60
C VAL A 97 9.39 -8.37 14.43
N GLY A 98 10.58 -7.90 14.77
CA GLY A 98 11.52 -8.66 15.58
C GLY A 98 12.83 -7.91 15.76
N GLU A 99 13.70 -8.42 16.63
CA GLU A 99 15.08 -7.99 16.70
C GLU A 99 15.90 -8.76 15.64
N PRO A 100 16.74 -8.09 14.83
CA PRO A 100 17.14 -6.68 14.92
C PRO A 100 16.32 -5.70 14.08
N GLU A 101 15.35 -6.14 13.25
CA GLU A 101 14.63 -5.23 12.35
C GLU A 101 13.12 -5.47 12.30
N CYS A 102 12.40 -4.37 12.02
CA CYS A 102 11.02 -4.41 11.54
C CYS A 102 11.02 -4.10 10.06
N ARG A 103 10.32 -4.90 9.25
CA ARG A 103 10.35 -4.75 7.79
C ARG A 103 8.97 -4.93 7.16
N ALA A 104 8.70 -4.10 6.15
CA ALA A 104 7.54 -4.23 5.27
C ALA A 104 7.93 -5.05 4.02
N TRP A 105 7.10 -6.01 3.65
CA TRP A 105 7.28 -6.90 2.51
C TRP A 105 6.11 -6.77 1.57
N THR A 106 6.38 -6.57 0.29
CA THR A 106 5.34 -6.48 -0.73
C THR A 106 5.02 -7.87 -1.29
N PHE A 107 3.74 -8.20 -1.42
CA PHE A 107 3.26 -9.44 -2.00
C PHE A 107 2.09 -9.20 -2.96
N HIS A 108 1.74 -10.17 -3.79
CA HIS A 108 0.57 -10.10 -4.65
C HIS A 108 -0.68 -10.62 -3.91
N GLU A 109 -1.78 -9.91 -4.05
CA GLU A 109 -3.07 -10.32 -3.52
C GLU A 109 -3.42 -11.76 -3.95
N GLY A 110 -3.97 -12.55 -3.03
CA GLY A 110 -4.26 -13.96 -3.25
C GLY A 110 -3.11 -14.92 -2.99
N MET A 111 -1.92 -14.43 -2.62
CA MET A 111 -0.83 -15.29 -2.18
C MET A 111 -1.13 -15.92 -0.82
N LYS A 112 -0.75 -17.19 -0.66
CA LYS A 112 -0.84 -17.93 0.59
C LYS A 112 0.38 -17.68 1.48
N ALA A 113 0.25 -17.98 2.77
CA ALA A 113 1.31 -17.78 3.77
C ALA A 113 2.67 -18.39 3.37
N PRO A 114 2.78 -19.62 2.82
CA PRO A 114 4.06 -20.16 2.36
C PRO A 114 4.68 -19.30 1.24
N GLN A 115 3.88 -18.84 0.29
CA GLN A 115 4.37 -18.00 -0.82
C GLN A 115 4.88 -16.65 -0.30
N CYS A 116 4.19 -16.06 0.70
CA CYS A 116 4.65 -14.83 1.36
C CYS A 116 5.93 -15.06 2.17
N ALA A 117 6.08 -16.22 2.82
CA ALA A 117 7.35 -16.61 3.43
C ALA A 117 8.48 -16.70 2.38
N GLY A 118 8.16 -17.17 1.18
CA GLY A 118 9.05 -17.22 0.02
C GLY A 118 9.53 -15.86 -0.48
N VAL A 119 8.74 -14.80 -0.27
CA VAL A 119 9.15 -13.41 -0.57
C VAL A 119 10.35 -13.00 0.29
N ILE A 120 10.45 -13.52 1.51
CA ILE A 120 11.59 -13.27 2.41
C ILE A 120 12.78 -14.13 1.97
N HIS A 121 12.58 -15.45 1.87
CA HIS A 121 13.59 -16.40 1.44
C HIS A 121 12.95 -17.70 0.96
N THR A 122 13.51 -18.29 -0.11
CA THR A 122 12.99 -19.53 -0.70
C THR A 122 12.94 -20.72 0.26
N ASP A 123 13.86 -20.77 1.23
CA ASP A 123 13.88 -21.85 2.23
C ASP A 123 12.72 -21.70 3.23
N PHE A 124 12.25 -20.49 3.50
CA PHE A 124 11.08 -20.26 4.34
C PHE A 124 9.79 -20.81 3.70
N GLU A 125 9.68 -20.70 2.38
CA GLU A 125 8.57 -21.31 1.63
C GLU A 125 8.62 -22.84 1.71
N LYS A 126 9.79 -23.43 1.42
CA LYS A 126 9.99 -24.88 1.41
C LYS A 126 9.78 -25.50 2.78
N GLY A 127 10.36 -24.87 3.80
CA GLY A 127 10.31 -25.35 5.18
C GLY A 127 9.09 -24.87 5.97
N PHE A 128 8.12 -24.18 5.35
CA PHE A 128 6.99 -23.59 6.04
C PHE A 128 6.19 -24.60 6.87
N ILE A 129 6.00 -24.29 8.15
CA ILE A 129 5.21 -25.08 9.09
C ILE A 129 3.88 -24.39 9.37
N ARG A 130 3.94 -23.15 9.87
CA ARG A 130 2.79 -22.30 10.22
C ARG A 130 3.23 -20.85 10.34
N ALA A 131 2.26 -19.95 10.43
CA ALA A 131 2.49 -18.53 10.70
C ALA A 131 1.71 -18.09 11.96
N GLU A 132 2.34 -17.29 12.79
CA GLU A 132 1.70 -16.55 13.88
C GLU A 132 1.39 -15.17 13.32
N ILE A 133 0.10 -14.80 13.31
CA ILE A 133 -0.37 -13.61 12.58
C ILE A 133 -1.30 -12.79 13.46
N TYR A 134 -1.13 -11.48 13.42
CA TYR A 134 -2.07 -10.49 13.95
C TYR A 134 -2.13 -9.29 13.02
N SER A 135 -3.16 -8.46 13.12
CA SER A 135 -3.29 -7.30 12.24
C SER A 135 -2.46 -6.11 12.73
N TYR A 136 -2.09 -5.23 11.79
CA TYR A 136 -1.45 -3.95 12.12
C TYR A 136 -2.33 -3.11 13.05
N GLU A 137 -3.63 -3.11 12.85
CA GLU A 137 -4.60 -2.40 13.68
C GLU A 137 -4.57 -2.91 15.12
N ASP A 138 -4.56 -4.25 15.31
CA ASP A 138 -4.43 -4.83 16.65
C ASP A 138 -3.11 -4.42 17.32
N LEU A 139 -2.00 -4.37 16.56
CA LEU A 139 -0.72 -3.87 17.10
C LEU A 139 -0.80 -2.41 17.53
N MET A 140 -1.46 -1.56 16.74
CA MET A 140 -1.62 -0.14 17.08
C MET A 140 -2.53 0.06 18.30
N GLU A 141 -3.54 -0.77 18.47
CA GLU A 141 -4.44 -0.75 19.63
C GLU A 141 -3.74 -1.21 20.90
N TYR A 142 -3.11 -2.37 20.87
CA TYR A 142 -2.52 -3.02 22.04
C TYR A 142 -1.03 -2.69 22.28
N ARG A 143 -0.37 -2.01 21.34
CA ARG A 143 0.98 -1.45 21.42
C ARG A 143 2.13 -2.46 21.48
N THR A 144 1.91 -3.67 21.90
CA THR A 144 2.95 -4.72 21.99
C THR A 144 2.42 -6.06 21.53
N GLU A 145 3.28 -6.88 20.94
CA GLU A 145 2.96 -8.26 20.54
C GLU A 145 2.43 -9.09 21.71
N GLN A 146 3.03 -8.94 22.89
CA GLN A 146 2.58 -9.64 24.09
C GLN A 146 1.14 -9.26 24.44
N SER A 147 0.79 -7.98 24.42
CA SER A 147 -0.56 -7.50 24.70
C SER A 147 -1.56 -7.99 23.66
N VAL A 148 -1.20 -8.00 22.37
CA VAL A 148 -2.01 -8.59 21.29
C VAL A 148 -2.32 -10.06 21.58
N LYS A 149 -1.32 -10.83 22.03
CA LYS A 149 -1.46 -12.24 22.38
C LYS A 149 -2.35 -12.46 23.63
N GLU A 150 -2.17 -11.66 24.67
CA GLU A 150 -2.98 -11.72 25.89
C GLU A 150 -4.46 -11.42 25.63
N HIS A 151 -4.76 -10.55 24.65
CA HIS A 151 -6.12 -10.25 24.21
C HIS A 151 -6.68 -11.26 23.18
N GLY A 152 -5.94 -12.34 22.88
CA GLY A 152 -6.38 -13.42 22.00
C GLY A 152 -6.49 -13.01 20.51
N LYS A 153 -5.79 -11.96 20.10
CA LYS A 153 -5.80 -11.46 18.71
C LYS A 153 -4.77 -12.15 17.83
N MET A 154 -3.78 -12.82 18.42
CA MET A 154 -2.81 -13.62 17.68
C MET A 154 -3.44 -14.92 17.21
N ARG A 155 -3.34 -15.18 15.92
CA ARG A 155 -3.86 -16.38 15.24
C ARG A 155 -2.72 -17.27 14.78
N LEU A 156 -2.95 -18.56 14.78
CA LEU A 156 -2.06 -19.56 14.21
C LEU A 156 -2.64 -20.03 12.88
N GLU A 157 -1.96 -19.73 11.79
CA GLU A 157 -2.43 -19.99 10.45
C GLU A 157 -1.55 -21.02 9.72
N GLY A 158 -2.19 -21.86 8.92
CA GLY A 158 -1.55 -22.90 8.15
C GLY A 158 -1.24 -22.52 6.70
N LYS A 159 -0.90 -23.54 5.90
CA LYS A 159 -0.46 -23.38 4.49
C LYS A 159 -1.53 -22.77 3.57
N GLU A 160 -2.80 -22.90 3.91
CA GLU A 160 -3.92 -22.44 3.09
C GLU A 160 -4.35 -21.01 3.40
N TYR A 161 -3.75 -20.38 4.41
CA TYR A 161 -4.09 -19.01 4.78
C TYR A 161 -3.75 -18.04 3.65
N LEU A 162 -4.76 -17.29 3.21
CA LEU A 162 -4.58 -16.18 2.27
C LEU A 162 -4.12 -14.95 3.05
N MET A 163 -2.92 -14.49 2.74
CA MET A 163 -2.32 -13.32 3.37
C MET A 163 -3.16 -12.07 3.10
N LYS A 164 -3.31 -11.24 4.12
CA LYS A 164 -4.05 -9.97 4.06
C LYS A 164 -3.10 -8.78 4.13
N ASP A 165 -3.55 -7.67 3.56
CA ASP A 165 -2.86 -6.39 3.71
C ASP A 165 -2.82 -5.98 5.19
N GLY A 166 -1.65 -5.55 5.67
CA GLY A 166 -1.47 -5.17 7.07
C GLY A 166 -1.26 -6.34 8.05
N ASP A 167 -1.17 -7.59 7.58
CA ASP A 167 -0.81 -8.70 8.46
C ASP A 167 0.61 -8.51 9.02
N VAL A 168 0.76 -8.64 10.33
CA VAL A 168 2.05 -8.74 11.02
C VAL A 168 2.31 -10.21 11.30
N VAL A 169 3.45 -10.73 10.80
CA VAL A 169 3.65 -12.17 10.66
C VAL A 169 4.97 -12.63 11.25
N PHE A 170 4.92 -13.74 11.98
CA PHE A 170 6.09 -14.53 12.34
C PHE A 170 5.98 -15.93 11.72
N PHE A 171 6.82 -16.21 10.73
CA PHE A 171 6.85 -17.53 10.07
C PHE A 171 7.65 -18.55 10.89
N ARG A 172 7.04 -19.71 11.15
CA ARG A 172 7.69 -20.90 11.70
C ARG A 172 8.03 -21.84 10.54
N PHE A 173 9.29 -22.11 10.37
CA PHE A 173 9.79 -22.98 9.30
C PHE A 173 10.89 -23.91 9.84
N ASN A 174 11.15 -24.98 9.12
CA ASN A 174 12.25 -25.91 9.38
C ASN A 174 13.08 -26.04 8.10
N VAL A 175 14.39 -25.84 8.22
CA VAL A 175 15.36 -25.94 7.11
C VAL A 175 16.17 -27.22 7.26
#